data_d74c62192a21f301b2b3ec5818ceda50
#
_entry.id   d74c62192a21f301b2b3ec5818ceda50
#
_cell.length_a   1.000
_cell.length_b   1.000
_cell.length_c   1.000
_cell.angle_alpha   90.00
_cell.angle_beta   90.00
_cell.angle_gamma   90.00
#
_symmetry.space_group_name_H-M   'P 1'
#
loop_
_entity.id
_entity.type
_entity.pdbx_description
1 polymer ?
#
loop_
_entity_poly.entity_id
_entity_poly.type
_entity_poly.pdbx_seq_one_letter_code
_entity_poly.pdbx_strand_id
1 'polypeptide(L)'
;VESSIVDVPDSEKELEIDLDYIRPDLKEALSRKQASHDKNRPEAVAKRRKTGHRTARENIEDLCDEGTFVEYGSVVIAAQRRRRSESDLIKNTTGDGMVCGLGHVNGNLFKDEYSRVMAMTYDYMVLAGTQGKMNHAKKDRMFEIAEQNRLPTILFAEGGGGRPGDTDTSGV
;
A
#
# COMPACT_ATOMS: atom_id res chain seq x y z
N VAL A 1 36.01 43.58 -17.80
CA VAL A 1 35.39 42.30 -17.42
C VAL A 1 34.05 42.27 -18.14
N GLU A 2 34.04 41.70 -19.35
CA GLU A 2 32.84 41.51 -20.16
C GLU A 2 32.02 40.32 -19.57
N SER A 3 30.80 40.61 -19.18
CA SER A 3 29.85 39.59 -18.81
C SER A 3 29.27 38.98 -20.09
N SER A 4 29.65 37.74 -20.40
CA SER A 4 28.99 36.96 -21.43
C SER A 4 27.57 36.62 -21.01
N ILE A 5 26.62 37.29 -21.63
CA ILE A 5 25.20 36.93 -21.56
C ILE A 5 25.08 35.63 -22.33
N VAL A 6 24.71 34.55 -21.63
CA VAL A 6 24.35 33.28 -22.25
C VAL A 6 22.97 33.50 -22.90
N ASP A 7 22.95 33.48 -24.23
CA ASP A 7 21.69 33.46 -24.99
C ASP A 7 20.90 32.21 -24.60
N VAL A 8 19.82 32.42 -23.89
CA VAL A 8 18.80 31.39 -23.67
C VAL A 8 17.98 31.33 -24.96
N PRO A 9 17.90 30.18 -25.64
CA PRO A 9 17.08 30.07 -26.83
C PRO A 9 15.61 30.32 -26.46
N ASP A 10 15.05 31.35 -27.09
CA ASP A 10 13.64 31.65 -27.06
C ASP A 10 12.90 30.58 -27.87
N SER A 11 12.63 29.46 -27.25
CA SER A 11 11.75 28.42 -27.78
C SER A 11 10.58 28.22 -26.81
N GLU A 12 9.65 29.14 -26.78
CA GLU A 12 8.27 28.86 -26.47
C GLU A 12 7.71 27.86 -27.51
N LYS A 13 8.25 26.66 -27.56
CA LYS A 13 7.48 25.53 -28.02
C LYS A 13 6.48 25.28 -26.91
N GLU A 14 5.25 25.70 -27.11
CA GLU A 14 4.12 25.18 -26.40
C GLU A 14 4.26 23.65 -26.43
N LEU A 15 4.66 23.07 -25.30
CA LEU A 15 4.63 21.64 -25.12
C LEU A 15 3.15 21.27 -25.23
N GLU A 16 2.75 20.71 -26.36
CA GLU A 16 1.46 20.03 -26.48
C GLU A 16 1.42 18.96 -25.40
N ILE A 17 0.79 19.31 -24.28
CA ILE A 17 0.62 18.37 -23.18
C ILE A 17 -0.51 17.42 -23.60
N ASP A 18 -0.14 16.22 -24.04
CA ASP A 18 -1.10 15.13 -24.21
C ASP A 18 -1.64 14.74 -22.83
N LEU A 19 -2.85 15.20 -22.52
CA LEU A 19 -3.55 14.95 -21.26
C LEU A 19 -3.88 13.47 -21.07
N ASP A 20 -3.90 12.68 -22.15
CA ASP A 20 -4.14 11.23 -22.12
C ASP A 20 -2.85 10.42 -21.95
N TYR A 21 -1.68 11.08 -22.02
CA TYR A 21 -0.39 10.42 -21.85
C TYR A 21 -0.10 10.14 -20.36
N ILE A 22 -0.13 8.88 -20.02
CA ILE A 22 0.28 8.42 -18.68
C ILE A 22 1.75 8.00 -18.75
N ARG A 23 2.61 8.67 -17.98
CA ARG A 23 4.03 8.32 -17.88
C ARG A 23 4.21 6.84 -17.51
N PRO A 24 5.21 6.14 -18.08
CA PRO A 24 5.43 4.71 -17.84
C PRO A 24 5.59 4.34 -16.37
N ASP A 25 6.29 5.14 -15.58
CA ASP A 25 6.50 4.93 -14.14
C ASP A 25 5.17 5.04 -13.35
N LEU A 26 4.33 6.01 -13.69
CA LEU A 26 3.00 6.14 -13.09
C LEU A 26 2.10 4.96 -13.49
N LYS A 27 2.14 4.56 -14.76
CA LYS A 27 1.38 3.40 -15.25
C LYS A 27 1.77 2.13 -14.52
N GLU A 28 3.07 1.92 -14.29
CA GLU A 28 3.56 0.79 -13.51
C GLU A 28 3.05 0.84 -12.07
N ALA A 29 3.18 1.98 -11.38
CA ALA A 29 2.72 2.16 -10.01
C ALA A 29 1.22 1.89 -9.88
N LEU A 30 0.40 2.41 -10.80
CA LEU A 30 -1.05 2.18 -10.85
C LEU A 30 -1.37 0.69 -11.10
N SER A 31 -0.65 0.04 -12.01
CA SER A 31 -0.82 -1.39 -12.30
C SER A 31 -0.51 -2.24 -11.06
N ARG A 32 0.60 -1.96 -10.37
CA ARG A 32 0.97 -2.63 -9.12
C ARG A 32 -0.07 -2.43 -8.01
N LYS A 33 -0.58 -1.19 -7.88
CA LYS A 33 -1.67 -0.90 -6.95
C LYS A 33 -2.92 -1.69 -7.28
N GLN A 34 -3.32 -1.74 -8.56
CA GLN A 34 -4.49 -2.52 -9.01
C GLN A 34 -4.30 -4.03 -8.76
N ALA A 35 -3.10 -4.56 -8.99
CA ALA A 35 -2.79 -5.97 -8.76
C ALA A 35 -2.99 -6.41 -7.31
N SER A 36 -2.95 -5.48 -6.35
CA SER A 36 -3.18 -5.77 -4.93
C SER A 36 -4.66 -5.93 -4.56
N HIS A 37 -5.60 -5.54 -5.43
CA HIS A 37 -7.03 -5.65 -5.16
C HIS A 37 -7.55 -7.09 -5.37
N ASP A 38 -8.54 -7.47 -4.59
CA ASP A 38 -9.12 -8.82 -4.57
C ASP A 38 -9.62 -9.28 -5.95
N LYS A 39 -10.23 -8.37 -6.74
CA LYS A 39 -10.68 -8.65 -8.10
C LYS A 39 -9.58 -9.16 -9.04
N ASN A 40 -8.33 -8.81 -8.77
CA ASN A 40 -7.16 -9.21 -9.56
C ASN A 40 -6.40 -10.40 -8.94
N ARG A 41 -6.94 -10.97 -7.84
CA ARG A 41 -6.38 -12.12 -7.11
C ARG A 41 -7.42 -13.23 -6.89
N PRO A 42 -8.20 -13.62 -7.92
CA PRO A 42 -9.37 -14.50 -7.75
C PRO A 42 -9.04 -15.85 -7.14
N GLU A 43 -7.90 -16.44 -7.47
CA GLU A 43 -7.48 -17.75 -6.93
C GLU A 43 -7.19 -17.66 -5.42
N ALA A 44 -6.49 -16.60 -4.98
CA ALA A 44 -6.18 -16.39 -3.57
C ALA A 44 -7.47 -16.13 -2.76
N VAL A 45 -8.36 -15.33 -3.31
CA VAL A 45 -9.68 -15.05 -2.71
C VAL A 45 -10.51 -16.33 -2.62
N ALA A 46 -10.57 -17.14 -3.70
CA ALA A 46 -11.30 -18.41 -3.69
C ALA A 46 -10.74 -19.39 -2.63
N LYS A 47 -9.41 -19.45 -2.49
CA LYS A 47 -8.76 -20.24 -1.44
C LYS A 47 -9.12 -19.74 -0.04
N ARG A 48 -9.10 -18.42 0.15
CA ARG A 48 -9.48 -17.77 1.43
C ARG A 48 -10.93 -18.09 1.80
N ARG A 49 -11.85 -18.01 0.84
CA ARG A 49 -13.27 -18.32 1.04
C ARG A 49 -13.53 -19.75 1.49
N LYS A 50 -12.73 -20.72 1.02
CA LYS A 50 -12.86 -22.11 1.47
C LYS A 50 -12.65 -22.30 2.97
N THR A 51 -11.95 -21.38 3.62
CA THR A 51 -11.76 -21.39 5.08
C THR A 51 -12.84 -20.64 5.83
N GLY A 52 -13.83 -20.08 5.16
CA GLY A 52 -14.92 -19.32 5.77
C GLY A 52 -14.52 -17.90 6.24
N HIS A 53 -13.35 -17.42 5.85
CA HIS A 53 -12.87 -16.11 6.32
C HIS A 53 -12.98 -15.03 5.24
N ARG A 54 -13.13 -13.80 5.71
CA ARG A 54 -13.10 -12.58 4.88
C ARG A 54 -11.68 -12.28 4.42
N THR A 55 -11.57 -11.50 3.34
CA THR A 55 -10.29 -10.93 2.93
C THR A 55 -9.92 -9.73 3.79
N ALA A 56 -8.64 -9.33 3.74
CA ALA A 56 -8.18 -8.12 4.40
C ALA A 56 -8.91 -6.86 3.87
N ARG A 57 -9.17 -6.80 2.57
CA ARG A 57 -9.85 -5.66 1.95
C ARG A 57 -11.30 -5.57 2.36
N GLU A 58 -11.99 -6.70 2.45
CA GLU A 58 -13.37 -6.73 2.97
C GLU A 58 -13.49 -6.26 4.42
N ASN A 59 -12.48 -6.50 5.25
CA ASN A 59 -12.45 -5.96 6.61
C ASN A 59 -12.34 -4.43 6.61
N ILE A 60 -11.53 -3.86 5.70
CA ILE A 60 -11.41 -2.41 5.56
C ILE A 60 -12.69 -1.79 4.97
N GLU A 61 -13.25 -2.42 3.94
CA GLU A 61 -14.48 -1.95 3.28
C GLU A 61 -15.69 -1.97 4.23
N ASP A 62 -15.75 -2.94 5.14
CA ASP A 62 -16.81 -3.03 6.15
C ASP A 62 -16.60 -2.06 7.33
N LEU A 63 -15.35 -1.73 7.65
CA LEU A 63 -15.01 -0.82 8.73
C LEU A 63 -15.17 0.65 8.33
N CYS A 64 -14.62 1.02 7.17
CA CYS A 64 -14.51 2.41 6.74
C CYS A 64 -15.72 2.83 5.91
N ASP A 65 -16.10 4.08 6.06
CA ASP A 65 -17.11 4.70 5.21
C ASP A 65 -16.67 4.65 3.75
N GLU A 66 -17.62 4.41 2.84
CA GLU A 66 -17.34 4.23 1.41
C GLU A 66 -16.53 5.40 0.82
N GLY A 67 -15.48 5.08 0.08
CA GLY A 67 -14.63 6.06 -0.61
C GLY A 67 -13.69 6.87 0.30
N THR A 68 -13.68 6.65 1.61
CA THR A 68 -12.85 7.43 2.54
C THR A 68 -11.49 6.83 2.82
N PHE A 69 -11.28 5.55 2.50
CA PHE A 69 -10.04 4.87 2.82
C PHE A 69 -8.90 5.24 1.86
N VAL A 70 -7.84 5.82 2.41
CA VAL A 70 -6.59 6.16 1.71
C VAL A 70 -5.51 5.16 2.10
N GLU A 71 -5.23 4.22 1.20
CA GLU A 71 -4.26 3.15 1.44
C GLU A 71 -2.82 3.62 1.34
N TYR A 72 -1.99 3.21 2.28
CA TYR A 72 -0.55 3.44 2.33
C TYR A 72 0.25 2.19 1.96
N GLY A 73 1.31 2.37 1.14
CA GLY A 73 2.29 1.33 0.88
C GLY A 73 1.73 0.08 0.18
N SER A 74 0.70 0.21 -0.66
CA SER A 74 0.11 -0.91 -1.41
C SER A 74 1.09 -1.60 -2.38
N VAL A 75 2.10 -0.87 -2.87
CA VAL A 75 3.11 -1.37 -3.82
C VAL A 75 4.35 -1.99 -3.15
N VAL A 76 4.39 -2.00 -1.82
CA VAL A 76 5.46 -2.67 -1.07
C VAL A 76 5.40 -4.17 -1.31
N ILE A 77 6.57 -4.81 -1.37
CA ILE A 77 6.73 -6.26 -1.55
C ILE A 77 7.63 -6.83 -0.45
N ALA A 78 7.56 -8.15 -0.23
CA ALA A 78 8.39 -8.80 0.77
C ALA A 78 9.89 -8.66 0.48
N ALA A 79 10.70 -8.52 1.53
CA ALA A 79 12.15 -8.34 1.45
C ALA A 79 12.87 -9.67 1.16
N GLN A 80 12.54 -10.31 0.03
CA GLN A 80 13.01 -11.65 -0.35
C GLN A 80 13.68 -11.72 -1.73
N ARG A 81 14.24 -10.61 -2.23
CA ARG A 81 14.84 -10.53 -3.58
C ARG A 81 15.99 -11.51 -3.79
N ARG A 82 16.67 -11.96 -2.73
CA ARG A 82 17.72 -12.98 -2.83
C ARG A 82 17.18 -14.39 -3.09
N ARG A 83 15.88 -14.63 -2.89
CA ARG A 83 15.21 -15.94 -3.03
C ARG A 83 14.23 -16.00 -4.17
N ARG A 84 13.66 -14.87 -4.55
CA ARG A 84 12.54 -14.78 -5.47
C ARG A 84 12.79 -13.65 -6.47
N SER A 85 12.31 -13.81 -7.69
CA SER A 85 12.35 -12.73 -8.68
C SER A 85 11.44 -11.59 -8.26
N GLU A 86 11.75 -10.38 -8.69
CA GLU A 86 10.92 -9.20 -8.38
C GLU A 86 9.50 -9.36 -8.93
N SER A 87 9.34 -9.91 -10.14
CA SER A 87 8.03 -10.18 -10.74
C SER A 87 7.19 -11.14 -9.90
N ASP A 88 7.81 -12.17 -9.31
CA ASP A 88 7.15 -13.09 -8.41
C ASP A 88 6.75 -12.41 -7.09
N LEU A 89 7.63 -11.57 -6.54
CA LEU A 89 7.32 -10.80 -5.33
C LEU A 89 6.18 -9.81 -5.55
N ILE A 90 6.16 -9.09 -6.67
CA ILE A 90 5.07 -8.17 -7.03
C ILE A 90 3.74 -8.91 -7.12
N LYS A 91 3.74 -10.09 -7.76
CA LYS A 91 2.53 -10.90 -7.94
C LYS A 91 2.00 -11.49 -6.63
N ASN A 92 2.89 -12.00 -5.78
CA ASN A 92 2.50 -12.88 -4.67
C ASN A 92 2.71 -12.29 -3.27
N THR A 93 3.30 -11.08 -3.15
CA THR A 93 3.59 -10.47 -1.85
C THR A 93 3.14 -9.01 -1.78
N THR A 94 2.00 -8.70 -2.39
CA THR A 94 1.42 -7.35 -2.42
C THR A 94 1.26 -6.78 -1.02
N GLY A 95 1.70 -5.53 -0.84
CA GLY A 95 1.62 -4.83 0.43
C GLY A 95 2.43 -5.47 1.56
N ASP A 96 3.26 -6.48 1.25
CA ASP A 96 3.95 -7.36 2.20
C ASP A 96 3.01 -7.93 3.27
N GLY A 97 1.80 -8.32 2.85
CA GLY A 97 0.81 -8.95 3.74
C GLY A 97 0.14 -8.00 4.72
N MET A 98 0.11 -6.69 4.42
CA MET A 98 -0.63 -5.71 5.20
C MET A 98 -1.35 -4.71 4.32
N VAL A 99 -2.66 -4.53 4.55
CA VAL A 99 -3.45 -3.41 4.05
C VAL A 99 -3.61 -2.41 5.21
N CYS A 100 -3.21 -1.16 5.01
CA CYS A 100 -3.27 -0.14 6.04
C CYS A 100 -3.44 1.25 5.45
N GLY A 101 -4.06 2.15 6.20
CA GLY A 101 -4.30 3.50 5.76
C GLY A 101 -5.20 4.30 6.70
N LEU A 102 -5.55 5.48 6.25
CA LEU A 102 -6.48 6.37 6.93
C LEU A 102 -7.88 6.19 6.33
N GLY A 103 -8.89 6.19 7.17
CA GLY A 103 -10.29 6.17 6.76
C GLY A 103 -11.18 6.89 7.75
N HIS A 104 -12.45 6.98 7.42
CA HIS A 104 -13.49 7.47 8.33
C HIS A 104 -14.39 6.32 8.74
N VAL A 105 -14.89 6.38 9.96
CA VAL A 105 -15.87 5.45 10.52
C VAL A 105 -17.03 6.23 11.09
N ASN A 106 -18.23 5.96 10.61
CA ASN A 106 -19.45 6.66 11.01
C ASN A 106 -19.38 8.19 10.80
N GLY A 107 -18.77 8.65 9.71
CA GLY A 107 -18.67 10.06 9.38
C GLY A 107 -20.03 10.76 9.15
N ASN A 108 -21.08 9.98 8.90
CA ASN A 108 -22.46 10.47 8.85
C ASN A 108 -23.04 10.81 10.25
N LEU A 109 -22.46 10.28 11.31
CA LEU A 109 -22.92 10.48 12.70
C LEU A 109 -22.01 11.44 13.49
N PHE A 110 -20.74 11.50 13.13
CA PHE A 110 -19.72 12.27 13.83
C PHE A 110 -19.06 13.30 12.93
N LYS A 111 -18.52 14.36 13.51
CA LYS A 111 -17.70 15.33 12.78
C LYS A 111 -16.45 14.65 12.22
N ASP A 112 -15.92 15.19 11.13
CA ASP A 112 -14.73 14.72 10.45
C ASP A 112 -13.56 14.40 11.41
N GLU A 113 -13.28 15.30 12.32
CA GLU A 113 -12.19 15.17 13.31
C GLU A 113 -12.36 13.98 14.27
N TYR A 114 -13.60 13.50 14.50
CA TYR A 114 -13.91 12.37 15.40
C TYR A 114 -14.18 11.07 14.69
N SER A 115 -14.31 11.09 13.37
CA SER A 115 -14.55 9.89 12.55
C SER A 115 -13.27 9.30 11.94
N ARG A 116 -12.15 10.03 11.94
CA ARG A 116 -10.88 9.58 11.38
C ARG A 116 -10.24 8.48 12.20
N VAL A 117 -9.78 7.44 11.51
CA VAL A 117 -9.10 6.29 12.12
C VAL A 117 -7.89 5.88 11.31
N MET A 118 -6.92 5.24 11.97
CA MET A 118 -5.91 4.42 11.34
C MET A 118 -6.46 2.99 11.28
N ALA A 119 -6.76 2.50 10.07
CA ALA A 119 -7.25 1.15 9.84
C ALA A 119 -6.16 0.26 9.27
N MET A 120 -5.94 -0.89 9.88
CA MET A 120 -4.91 -1.86 9.49
C MET A 120 -5.43 -3.28 9.57
N THR A 121 -5.00 -4.12 8.62
CA THR A 121 -5.33 -5.54 8.62
C THR A 121 -4.22 -6.38 8.01
N TYR A 122 -3.90 -7.52 8.61
CA TYR A 122 -3.02 -8.49 7.99
C TYR A 122 -3.73 -9.21 6.85
N ASP A 123 -3.06 -9.35 5.69
CA ASP A 123 -3.56 -10.14 4.58
C ASP A 123 -3.04 -11.57 4.67
N TYR A 124 -3.87 -12.46 5.20
CA TYR A 124 -3.51 -13.89 5.31
C TYR A 124 -3.23 -14.55 3.96
N MET A 125 -3.74 -14.00 2.86
CA MET A 125 -3.47 -14.50 1.51
C MET A 125 -2.01 -14.25 1.06
N VAL A 126 -1.28 -13.40 1.77
CA VAL A 126 0.14 -13.13 1.55
C VAL A 126 0.97 -13.77 2.64
N LEU A 127 1.68 -14.84 2.30
CA LEU A 127 2.59 -15.52 3.22
C LEU A 127 1.96 -15.85 4.59
N ALA A 128 0.67 -16.24 4.58
CA ALA A 128 -0.14 -16.55 5.76
C ALA A 128 -0.17 -15.40 6.80
N GLY A 129 -0.18 -14.16 6.35
CA GLY A 129 -0.20 -12.98 7.23
C GLY A 129 1.04 -12.83 8.11
N THR A 130 2.14 -13.50 7.77
CA THR A 130 3.38 -13.40 8.54
C THR A 130 4.03 -12.04 8.36
N GLN A 131 4.62 -11.52 9.44
CA GLN A 131 5.18 -10.19 9.51
C GLN A 131 6.67 -10.22 9.13
N GLY A 132 7.00 -9.65 7.96
CA GLY A 132 8.36 -9.48 7.49
C GLY A 132 8.88 -8.06 7.68
N LYS A 133 10.09 -7.80 7.18
CA LYS A 133 10.78 -6.51 7.32
C LYS A 133 9.95 -5.33 6.81
N MET A 134 9.38 -5.45 5.60
CA MET A 134 8.63 -4.35 4.99
C MET A 134 7.25 -4.19 5.62
N ASN A 135 6.62 -5.29 6.04
CA ASN A 135 5.39 -5.26 6.84
C ASN A 135 5.61 -4.47 8.14
N HIS A 136 6.68 -4.77 8.88
CA HIS A 136 7.03 -4.02 10.10
C HIS A 136 7.26 -2.54 9.82
N ALA A 137 8.08 -2.20 8.83
CA ALA A 137 8.35 -0.81 8.47
C ALA A 137 7.07 -0.03 8.13
N LYS A 138 6.14 -0.67 7.38
CA LYS A 138 4.82 -0.09 7.13
C LYS A 138 4.03 0.15 8.40
N LYS A 139 3.92 -0.88 9.22
CA LYS A 139 3.16 -0.84 10.47
C LYS A 139 3.70 0.24 11.41
N ASP A 140 5.01 0.29 11.60
CA ASP A 140 5.65 1.28 12.46
C ASP A 140 5.38 2.70 11.95
N ARG A 141 5.47 2.94 10.63
CA ARG A 141 5.11 4.23 10.05
C ARG A 141 3.64 4.59 10.26
N MET A 142 2.74 3.62 10.21
CA MET A 142 1.31 3.88 10.47
C MET A 142 1.07 4.24 11.95
N PHE A 143 1.75 3.57 12.88
CA PHE A 143 1.67 3.93 14.29
C PHE A 143 2.21 5.33 14.57
N GLU A 144 3.34 5.71 13.96
CA GLU A 144 3.86 7.09 14.07
C GLU A 144 2.84 8.12 13.58
N ILE A 145 2.22 7.89 12.43
CA ILE A 145 1.17 8.79 11.88
C ILE A 145 -0.03 8.84 12.81
N ALA A 146 -0.47 7.69 13.34
CA ALA A 146 -1.59 7.63 14.25
C ALA A 146 -1.32 8.40 15.56
N GLU A 147 -0.13 8.23 16.12
CA GLU A 147 0.30 8.95 17.33
C GLU A 147 0.38 10.46 17.10
N GLN A 148 1.08 10.90 16.05
CA GLN A 148 1.24 12.30 15.70
C GLN A 148 -0.10 13.03 15.47
N ASN A 149 -1.08 12.32 14.90
CA ASN A 149 -2.39 12.86 14.60
C ASN A 149 -3.45 12.47 15.64
N ARG A 150 -3.08 11.75 16.71
CA ARG A 150 -3.99 11.27 17.76
C ARG A 150 -5.19 10.48 17.21
N LEU A 151 -4.92 9.60 16.25
CA LEU A 151 -5.94 8.79 15.61
C LEU A 151 -6.16 7.48 16.37
N PRO A 152 -7.40 7.08 16.60
CA PRO A 152 -7.71 5.71 17.00
C PRO A 152 -7.14 4.72 15.99
N THR A 153 -6.54 3.63 16.47
CA THR A 153 -5.98 2.60 15.61
C THR A 153 -6.78 1.31 15.75
N ILE A 154 -7.25 0.80 14.61
CA ILE A 154 -7.98 -0.46 14.52
C ILE A 154 -7.13 -1.44 13.73
N LEU A 155 -6.74 -2.55 14.37
CA LEU A 155 -5.94 -3.60 13.76
C LEU A 155 -6.70 -4.93 13.74
N PHE A 156 -7.03 -5.42 12.55
CA PHE A 156 -7.47 -6.80 12.36
C PHE A 156 -6.24 -7.70 12.33
N ALA A 157 -5.94 -8.31 13.48
CA ALA A 157 -4.78 -9.16 13.66
C ALA A 157 -5.07 -10.59 13.24
N GLU A 158 -4.43 -11.04 12.18
CA GLU A 158 -4.51 -12.42 11.70
C GLU A 158 -3.19 -12.82 11.05
N GLY A 159 -2.57 -13.92 11.49
CA GLY A 159 -1.35 -14.40 10.83
C GLY A 159 -0.48 -15.28 11.69
N GLY A 160 0.57 -15.79 11.06
CA GLY A 160 1.51 -16.76 11.62
C GLY A 160 2.64 -16.17 12.48
N GLY A 161 2.56 -14.90 12.87
CA GLY A 161 3.63 -14.25 13.65
C GLY A 161 4.78 -13.72 12.80
N GLY A 162 5.99 -13.64 13.34
CA GLY A 162 7.18 -13.14 12.65
C GLY A 162 7.64 -14.04 11.51
N ARG A 163 8.15 -13.43 10.43
CA ARG A 163 8.68 -14.13 9.25
C ARG A 163 10.21 -14.06 9.23
N PRO A 164 10.91 -15.14 9.61
CA PRO A 164 12.38 -15.14 9.64
C PRO A 164 13.03 -15.29 8.27
N GLY A 165 12.25 -15.43 7.23
CA GLY A 165 12.73 -15.72 5.87
C GLY A 165 13.05 -14.53 4.99
N ASP A 166 12.95 -13.31 5.49
CA ASP A 166 13.32 -12.11 4.74
C ASP A 166 14.84 -12.01 4.62
N THR A 167 15.32 -11.88 3.37
CA THR A 167 16.74 -12.00 3.03
C THR A 167 17.40 -10.71 2.59
N ASP A 168 16.61 -9.67 2.32
CA ASP A 168 17.10 -8.35 1.90
C ASP A 168 17.51 -7.50 3.11
N THR A 169 18.02 -8.14 4.16
CA THR A 169 18.71 -7.41 5.20
C THR A 169 19.99 -6.89 4.59
N SER A 170 20.15 -5.59 4.53
CA SER A 170 21.41 -4.93 4.24
C SER A 170 22.49 -5.63 5.07
N GLY A 171 23.43 -6.25 4.37
CA GLY A 171 24.68 -6.58 5.01
C GLY A 171 25.23 -5.29 5.59
N VAL A 172 25.38 -5.25 6.87
CA VAL A 172 26.26 -4.31 7.55
C VAL A 172 27.66 -4.78 7.25
#